data_4debb2b54c47227968ca6409817eccc7
#
_entry.id   4debb2b54c47227968ca6409817eccc7
#
_cell.length_a   1.000
_cell.length_b   1.000
_cell.length_c   1.000
_cell.angle_alpha   90.00
_cell.angle_beta   90.00
_cell.angle_gamma   90.00
#
_symmetry.space_group_name_H-M   'P 1'
#
loop_
_entity.id
_entity.type
_entity.pdbx_description
1 polymer ?
#
loop_
_entity_poly.entity_id
_entity_poly.type
_entity_poly.pdbx_seq_one_letter_code
_entity_poly.pdbx_strand_id
1 'polypeptide(L)'
;MERKQKFVYRTRNGYKVFIKIIVPALFTGMLFSCSNNLEEIKEVTSKTDAPDEITEGVIMLFTDMGKSKLKLESPLVYRFLELEKMKIECPNGMKVTFYDTLENIESILTANYGLLLSEDQYLKVRDSVVFQN
;
A
#
# COMPACT_ATOMS: atom_id res chain seq x y z
N MET A 1 42.03 66.63 37.26
CA MET A 1 42.55 65.98 36.04
C MET A 1 42.10 64.56 36.06
N GLU A 2 40.88 64.29 35.59
CA GLU A 2 40.22 62.93 35.64
C GLU A 2 40.39 62.23 34.29
N ARG A 3 41.07 61.12 34.31
CA ARG A 3 41.18 60.24 33.13
C ARG A 3 39.97 59.35 33.09
N LYS A 4 39.05 59.60 32.18
CA LYS A 4 38.00 58.69 31.85
C LYS A 4 38.56 57.48 31.09
N GLN A 5 38.58 56.32 31.74
CA GLN A 5 38.89 55.04 31.15
C GLN A 5 37.70 54.65 30.26
N LYS A 6 37.89 54.59 28.92
CA LYS A 6 36.92 54.04 27.98
C LYS A 6 37.03 52.54 28.06
N PHE A 7 36.01 51.93 28.60
CA PHE A 7 35.83 50.48 28.58
C PHE A 7 35.35 50.09 27.20
N VAL A 8 36.24 49.60 26.36
CA VAL A 8 35.88 49.07 25.02
C VAL A 8 35.50 47.60 25.16
N TYR A 9 34.20 47.29 25.10
CA TYR A 9 33.75 45.94 25.01
C TYR A 9 34.12 45.37 23.63
N ARG A 10 35.08 44.46 23.60
CA ARG A 10 35.50 43.75 22.41
C ARG A 10 34.54 42.54 22.17
N THR A 11 33.39 42.82 21.57
CA THR A 11 32.32 41.82 21.31
C THR A 11 32.59 40.89 20.14
N ARG A 12 33.85 40.74 19.69
CA ARG A 12 34.20 40.02 18.45
C ARG A 12 34.31 38.50 18.58
N ASN A 13 34.21 37.92 19.77
CA ASN A 13 34.31 36.47 19.97
C ASN A 13 33.04 35.81 20.53
N GLY A 14 32.09 36.57 21.05
CA GLY A 14 30.88 36.03 21.67
C GLY A 14 30.00 35.25 20.67
N TYR A 15 29.80 35.75 19.44
CA TYR A 15 28.98 35.09 18.45
C TYR A 15 29.59 33.76 17.94
N LYS A 16 30.94 33.68 17.88
CA LYS A 16 31.63 32.44 17.47
C LYS A 16 31.46 31.32 18.50
N VAL A 17 31.44 31.68 19.78
CA VAL A 17 31.17 30.71 20.86
C VAL A 17 29.69 30.29 20.84
N PHE A 18 28.77 31.26 20.65
CA PHE A 18 27.34 30.98 20.50
C PHE A 18 27.03 30.05 19.33
N ILE A 19 27.61 30.28 18.17
CA ILE A 19 27.44 29.42 16.99
C ILE A 19 28.01 28.01 17.23
N LYS A 20 29.18 27.90 17.89
CA LYS A 20 29.81 26.62 18.21
C LYS A 20 28.99 25.75 19.19
N ILE A 21 28.13 26.37 20.00
CA ILE A 21 27.26 25.65 20.96
C ILE A 21 25.88 25.39 20.35
N ILE A 22 25.29 26.35 19.64
CA ILE A 22 23.93 26.24 19.10
C ILE A 22 23.85 25.25 17.93
N VAL A 23 24.84 25.24 17.03
CA VAL A 23 24.84 24.35 15.86
C VAL A 23 24.88 22.89 16.27
N PRO A 24 25.76 22.40 17.15
CA PRO A 24 25.71 20.99 17.58
C PRO A 24 24.47 20.66 18.41
N ALA A 25 23.95 21.60 19.22
CA ALA A 25 22.73 21.40 19.97
C ALA A 25 21.50 21.24 19.07
N LEU A 26 21.41 22.02 17.97
CA LEU A 26 20.34 21.87 16.95
C LEU A 26 20.46 20.54 16.19
N PHE A 27 21.70 20.12 15.87
CA PHE A 27 21.95 18.87 15.17
C PHE A 27 21.64 17.64 16.03
N THR A 28 21.92 17.71 17.34
CA THR A 28 21.58 16.65 18.29
C THR A 28 20.06 16.52 18.49
N GLY A 29 19.32 17.64 18.46
CA GLY A 29 17.84 17.65 18.55
C GLY A 29 17.15 16.97 17.37
N MET A 30 17.71 16.99 16.17
CA MET A 30 17.17 16.32 14.99
C MET A 30 17.27 14.79 15.04
N LEU A 31 18.17 14.23 15.85
CA LEU A 31 18.35 12.78 15.97
C LEU A 31 17.27 12.10 16.84
N PHE A 32 16.50 12.86 17.61
CA PHE A 32 15.43 12.33 18.47
C PHE A 32 14.02 12.46 17.86
N SER A 33 13.90 12.91 16.61
CA SER A 33 12.60 13.22 15.99
C SER A 33 11.92 12.05 15.30
N CYS A 34 12.40 10.82 15.41
CA CYS A 34 11.75 9.64 14.83
C CYS A 34 11.73 8.48 15.83
N SER A 35 10.81 8.52 16.80
CA SER A 35 10.34 7.31 17.45
C SER A 35 8.95 6.99 16.91
N ASN A 36 8.90 6.27 15.79
CA ASN A 36 7.68 5.59 15.38
C ASN A 36 7.39 4.50 16.39
N ASN A 37 6.27 4.62 17.07
CA ASN A 37 5.82 3.63 18.06
C ASN A 37 5.37 2.39 17.29
N LEU A 38 6.24 1.37 17.21
CA LEU A 38 5.99 0.09 16.53
C LEU A 38 4.80 -0.67 17.14
N GLU A 39 4.40 -0.33 18.36
CA GLU A 39 3.23 -0.91 19.02
C GLU A 39 1.93 -0.35 18.44
N GLU A 40 1.88 0.93 18.10
CA GLU A 40 0.73 1.58 17.47
C GLU A 40 0.50 1.04 16.04
N ILE A 41 1.59 0.70 15.33
CA ILE A 41 1.51 0.03 14.01
C ILE A 41 0.97 -1.40 14.15
N LYS A 42 1.31 -2.13 15.21
CA LYS A 42 0.78 -3.47 15.46
C LYS A 42 -0.71 -3.47 15.80
N GLU A 43 -1.22 -2.45 16.44
CA GLU A 43 -2.64 -2.34 16.80
C GLU A 43 -3.50 -2.03 15.56
N VAL A 44 -2.99 -1.26 14.61
CA VAL A 44 -3.65 -1.01 13.31
C VAL A 44 -3.53 -2.21 12.37
N THR A 45 -2.47 -3.03 12.51
CA THR A 45 -2.24 -4.25 11.71
C THR A 45 -2.84 -5.50 12.36
N SER A 46 -3.44 -5.40 13.57
CA SER A 46 -4.18 -6.50 14.18
C SER A 46 -5.44 -6.74 13.37
N LYS A 47 -5.34 -7.73 12.45
CA LYS A 47 -6.40 -8.47 11.76
C LYS A 47 -7.81 -7.88 11.92
N THR A 48 -8.03 -6.75 11.31
CA THR A 48 -9.38 -6.35 10.96
C THR A 48 -9.73 -7.20 9.73
N ASP A 49 -10.81 -7.98 9.77
CA ASP A 49 -11.34 -8.72 8.60
C ASP A 49 -11.83 -7.75 7.49
N ALA A 50 -11.42 -6.51 7.54
CA ALA A 50 -11.72 -5.48 6.57
C ALA A 50 -10.76 -5.57 5.38
N PRO A 51 -11.26 -5.46 4.14
CA PRO A 51 -10.41 -5.41 2.96
C PRO A 51 -9.52 -4.15 2.97
N ASP A 52 -8.30 -4.28 2.46
CA ASP A 52 -7.37 -3.15 2.28
C ASP A 52 -7.83 -2.22 1.14
N GLU A 53 -8.53 -2.77 0.16
CA GLU A 53 -9.07 -2.04 -0.97
C GLU A 53 -10.45 -2.57 -1.36
N ILE A 54 -11.38 -1.65 -1.64
CA ILE A 54 -12.72 -1.93 -2.15
C ILE A 54 -12.88 -1.21 -3.47
N THR A 55 -13.19 -1.97 -4.54
CA THR A 55 -13.36 -1.41 -5.88
C THR A 55 -14.67 -1.89 -6.50
N GLU A 56 -15.44 -0.97 -7.07
CA GLU A 56 -16.70 -1.24 -7.75
C GLU A 56 -16.52 -1.26 -9.26
N GLY A 57 -17.31 -2.09 -9.96
CA GLY A 57 -17.35 -2.15 -11.42
C GLY A 57 -16.03 -2.59 -12.05
N VAL A 58 -15.41 -3.63 -11.50
CA VAL A 58 -14.06 -4.05 -11.86
C VAL A 58 -14.05 -4.90 -13.12
N ILE A 59 -13.13 -4.60 -14.03
CA ILE A 59 -12.73 -5.44 -15.16
C ILE A 59 -11.23 -5.66 -15.09
N MET A 60 -10.82 -6.92 -14.91
CA MET A 60 -9.41 -7.31 -14.90
C MET A 60 -9.12 -8.19 -16.12
N LEU A 61 -8.11 -7.84 -16.90
CA LEU A 61 -7.62 -8.61 -18.02
C LEU A 61 -6.27 -9.22 -17.68
N PHE A 62 -6.20 -10.54 -17.70
CA PHE A 62 -4.95 -11.27 -17.50
C PHE A 62 -4.38 -11.68 -18.84
N THR A 63 -3.15 -11.29 -19.10
CA THR A 63 -2.45 -11.55 -20.34
C THR A 63 -1.19 -12.37 -20.09
N ASP A 64 -0.85 -13.22 -21.04
CA ASP A 64 0.39 -13.97 -21.07
C ASP A 64 1.02 -13.85 -22.45
N MET A 65 2.31 -13.46 -22.50
CA MET A 65 3.05 -13.19 -23.74
C MET A 65 2.29 -12.25 -24.72
N GLY A 66 1.58 -11.24 -24.15
CA GLY A 66 0.84 -10.24 -24.93
C GLY A 66 -0.52 -10.73 -25.48
N LYS A 67 -0.96 -11.92 -25.11
CA LYS A 67 -2.28 -12.46 -25.47
C LYS A 67 -3.18 -12.53 -24.26
N SER A 68 -4.44 -12.20 -24.46
CA SER A 68 -5.48 -12.31 -23.43
C SER A 68 -5.69 -13.78 -23.08
N LYS A 69 -5.65 -14.11 -21.78
CA LYS A 69 -5.92 -15.46 -21.27
C LYS A 69 -7.25 -15.56 -20.58
N LEU A 70 -7.55 -14.57 -19.75
CA LEU A 70 -8.86 -14.47 -19.11
C LEU A 70 -9.23 -13.03 -18.82
N LYS A 71 -10.52 -12.75 -18.77
CA LYS A 71 -11.12 -11.51 -18.32
C LYS A 71 -12.03 -11.79 -17.13
N LEU A 72 -11.79 -11.15 -16.01
CA LEU A 72 -12.65 -11.18 -14.83
C LEU A 72 -13.46 -9.89 -14.79
N GLU A 73 -14.76 -10.02 -14.66
CA GLU A 73 -15.71 -8.93 -14.47
C GLU A 73 -16.46 -9.14 -13.15
N SER A 74 -16.51 -8.14 -12.30
CA SER A 74 -17.22 -8.19 -11.01
C SER A 74 -17.79 -6.82 -10.65
N PRO A 75 -19.03 -6.75 -10.13
CA PRO A 75 -19.61 -5.49 -9.66
C PRO A 75 -18.91 -4.94 -8.42
N LEU A 76 -18.29 -5.80 -7.60
CA LEU A 76 -17.60 -5.43 -6.37
C LEU A 76 -16.44 -6.38 -6.11
N VAL A 77 -15.28 -5.82 -5.80
CA VAL A 77 -14.08 -6.57 -5.48
C VAL A 77 -13.48 -6.06 -4.16
N TYR A 78 -13.18 -6.98 -3.26
CA TYR A 78 -12.40 -6.76 -2.07
C TYR A 78 -11.00 -7.31 -2.27
N ARG A 79 -9.98 -6.52 -1.97
CA ARG A 79 -8.58 -6.95 -2.01
C ARG A 79 -8.02 -6.94 -0.60
N PHE A 80 -7.35 -8.02 -0.24
CA PHE A 80 -6.63 -8.16 1.03
C PHE A 80 -5.16 -8.36 0.70
N LEU A 81 -4.31 -7.48 1.24
CA LEU A 81 -2.87 -7.48 1.06
C LEU A 81 -2.22 -8.07 2.31
N GLU A 82 -2.21 -9.38 2.44
CA GLU A 82 -1.43 -10.04 3.47
C GLU A 82 0.05 -10.07 3.05
N LEU A 83 0.98 -10.08 4.02
CA LEU A 83 2.43 -9.91 3.81
C LEU A 83 3.05 -10.84 2.74
N GLU A 84 2.42 -11.95 2.41
CA GLU A 84 2.89 -12.92 1.41
C GLU A 84 1.78 -13.38 0.44
N LYS A 85 0.51 -12.99 0.67
CA LYS A 85 -0.63 -13.52 -0.09
C LYS A 85 -1.60 -12.41 -0.49
N MET A 86 -1.80 -12.26 -1.77
CA MET A 86 -2.87 -11.41 -2.27
C MET A 86 -4.14 -12.25 -2.43
N LYS A 87 -5.19 -11.85 -1.70
CA LYS A 87 -6.52 -12.43 -1.78
C LYS A 87 -7.45 -11.42 -2.47
N ILE A 88 -8.17 -11.87 -3.48
CA ILE A 88 -9.20 -11.09 -4.19
C ILE A 88 -10.53 -11.80 -3.98
N GLU A 89 -11.50 -11.08 -3.46
CA GLU A 89 -12.84 -11.60 -3.18
C GLU A 89 -13.89 -10.82 -3.98
N CYS A 90 -14.80 -11.54 -4.64
CA CYS A 90 -15.92 -11.00 -5.41
C CYS A 90 -17.23 -11.39 -4.72
N PRO A 91 -17.70 -10.61 -3.73
CA PRO A 91 -18.84 -11.00 -2.89
C PRO A 91 -20.19 -10.89 -3.61
N ASN A 92 -20.30 -10.04 -4.64
CA ASN A 92 -21.54 -9.75 -5.35
C ASN A 92 -21.59 -10.39 -6.74
N GLY A 93 -20.81 -11.47 -6.93
CA GLY A 93 -20.75 -12.21 -8.16
C GLY A 93 -19.57 -11.85 -9.06
N MET A 94 -19.33 -12.75 -10.00
CA MET A 94 -18.26 -12.62 -10.97
C MET A 94 -18.58 -13.32 -12.27
N LYS A 95 -17.96 -12.84 -13.34
CA LYS A 95 -17.92 -13.51 -14.64
C LYS A 95 -16.46 -13.60 -15.08
N VAL A 96 -16.03 -14.81 -15.41
CA VAL A 96 -14.72 -15.06 -16.01
C VAL A 96 -14.91 -15.54 -17.43
N THR A 97 -14.28 -14.84 -18.38
CA THR A 97 -14.22 -15.24 -19.78
C THR A 97 -12.81 -15.74 -20.05
N PHE A 98 -12.70 -16.98 -20.52
CA PHE A 98 -11.45 -17.59 -20.93
C PHE A 98 -11.28 -17.46 -22.44
N TYR A 99 -10.04 -17.24 -22.88
CA TYR A 99 -9.68 -17.06 -24.27
C TYR A 99 -8.72 -18.15 -24.73
N ASP A 100 -8.90 -18.61 -25.96
CA ASP A 100 -7.99 -19.51 -26.62
C ASP A 100 -6.70 -18.80 -27.10
N THR A 101 -5.81 -19.51 -27.77
CA THR A 101 -4.56 -18.98 -28.30
C THR A 101 -4.75 -17.97 -29.45
N LEU A 102 -5.94 -17.94 -30.06
CA LEU A 102 -6.35 -17.02 -31.13
C LEU A 102 -7.20 -15.86 -30.61
N GLU A 103 -7.34 -15.73 -29.26
CA GLU A 103 -8.14 -14.71 -28.56
C GLU A 103 -9.66 -14.82 -28.82
N ASN A 104 -10.15 -15.99 -29.26
CA ASN A 104 -11.58 -16.28 -29.26
C ASN A 104 -12.02 -16.70 -27.85
N ILE A 105 -13.29 -16.49 -27.56
CA ILE A 105 -13.89 -16.97 -26.30
C ILE A 105 -13.95 -18.51 -26.33
N GLU A 106 -13.22 -19.12 -25.41
CA GLU A 106 -13.19 -20.57 -25.23
C GLU A 106 -14.30 -21.02 -24.27
N SER A 107 -14.43 -20.35 -23.13
CA SER A 107 -15.43 -20.67 -22.13
C SER A 107 -15.77 -19.48 -21.24
N ILE A 108 -16.93 -19.58 -20.58
CA ILE A 108 -17.41 -18.56 -19.65
C ILE A 108 -17.80 -19.22 -18.32
N LEU A 109 -17.29 -18.70 -17.22
CA LEU A 109 -17.66 -19.08 -15.87
C LEU A 109 -18.38 -17.90 -15.19
N THR A 110 -19.56 -18.16 -14.64
CA THR A 110 -20.28 -17.21 -13.81
C THR A 110 -20.58 -17.80 -12.44
N ALA A 111 -20.54 -16.98 -11.39
CA ALA A 111 -20.89 -17.37 -10.03
C ALA A 111 -21.35 -16.17 -9.24
N ASN A 112 -22.12 -16.38 -8.17
CA ASN A 112 -22.54 -15.30 -7.28
C ASN A 112 -21.47 -14.94 -6.24
N TYR A 113 -20.44 -15.77 -6.08
CA TYR A 113 -19.30 -15.52 -5.22
C TYR A 113 -18.03 -16.10 -5.81
N GLY A 114 -16.93 -15.36 -5.73
CA GLY A 114 -15.61 -15.80 -6.13
C GLY A 114 -14.51 -15.38 -5.16
N LEU A 115 -13.49 -16.22 -5.03
CA LEU A 115 -12.30 -16.00 -4.23
C LEU A 115 -11.08 -16.45 -5.03
N LEU A 116 -10.18 -15.52 -5.34
CA LEU A 116 -8.92 -15.78 -6.02
C LEU A 116 -7.76 -15.62 -5.01
N LEU A 117 -6.92 -16.64 -4.91
CA LEU A 117 -5.66 -16.64 -4.17
C LEU A 117 -4.51 -16.63 -5.17
N SER A 118 -3.72 -15.56 -5.18
CA SER A 118 -2.70 -15.33 -6.22
C SER A 118 -1.55 -16.32 -6.18
N GLU A 119 -1.10 -16.74 -5.00
CA GLU A 119 0.05 -17.66 -4.89
C GLU A 119 -0.24 -19.06 -5.42
N ASP A 120 -1.40 -19.57 -5.07
CA ASP A 120 -1.79 -20.94 -5.42
C ASP A 120 -2.42 -21.03 -6.81
N GLN A 121 -2.61 -19.89 -7.52
CA GLN A 121 -3.41 -19.80 -8.75
C GLN A 121 -4.78 -20.47 -8.58
N TYR A 122 -5.34 -20.35 -7.38
CA TYR A 122 -6.53 -21.06 -6.98
C TYR A 122 -7.74 -20.14 -7.03
N LEU A 123 -8.73 -20.52 -7.85
CA LEU A 123 -10.02 -19.83 -7.93
C LEU A 123 -11.10 -20.72 -7.29
N LYS A 124 -11.67 -20.26 -6.19
CA LYS A 124 -12.83 -20.88 -5.56
C LYS A 124 -14.08 -20.09 -5.91
N VAL A 125 -15.09 -20.79 -6.43
CA VAL A 125 -16.38 -20.20 -6.77
C VAL A 125 -17.49 -20.94 -6.05
N ARG A 126 -18.58 -20.24 -5.74
CA ARG A 126 -19.77 -20.82 -5.13
C ARG A 126 -21.01 -20.01 -5.48
N ASP A 127 -22.14 -20.62 -5.24
CA ASP A 127 -23.49 -20.09 -5.42
C ASP A 127 -23.81 -19.77 -6.88
N SER A 128 -24.75 -20.52 -7.44
CA SER A 128 -25.21 -20.39 -8.84
C SER A 128 -24.06 -20.45 -9.86
N VAL A 129 -23.15 -21.41 -9.68
CA VAL A 129 -22.01 -21.58 -10.59
C VAL A 129 -22.50 -22.15 -11.93
N VAL A 130 -22.21 -21.44 -13.01
CA VAL A 130 -22.52 -21.89 -14.40
C VAL A 130 -21.24 -21.83 -15.22
N PHE A 131 -20.89 -22.92 -15.86
CA PHE A 131 -19.78 -23.02 -16.80
C PHE A 131 -20.30 -23.36 -18.18
N GLN A 132 -19.93 -22.56 -19.17
CA GLN A 132 -20.33 -22.71 -20.58
C GLN A 132 -19.06 -22.81 -21.43
N ASN A 133 -19.04 -23.78 -22.31
CA ASN A 133 -17.99 -24.02 -23.29
C ASN A 133 -18.56 -23.97 -24.70
#